data_8104c48f8ac7010a685f3a4bf5ce2b21
#
_entry.id   8104c48f8ac7010a685f3a4bf5ce2b21
#
_cell.length_a   1.000
_cell.length_b   1.000
_cell.length_c   1.000
_cell.angle_alpha   90.00
_cell.angle_beta   90.00
_cell.angle_gamma   90.00
#
_symmetry.space_group_name_H-M   'P 1'
#
loop_
_entity.id
_entity.type
_entity.pdbx_description
1 polymer ?
#
loop_
_entity_poly.entity_id
_entity_poly.type
_entity_poly.pdbx_seq_one_letter_code
_entity_poly.pdbx_strand_id
1 'polypeptide(L)'
;MIKVLLSGLLVAVSIVTSVILWSRFRAAERAGGAASAVGGTISTLVAVIAGGLLAINIQATAVPFVALFPLVPVSPDDASERQSLGELRASNDQAGSGHETVRQLVLNQVWQYTAVNAAVMAALAVTAAALAIALFIRFVRAVGDDRTRVMCLAISPLLGISALAYFAISALSVLSAMDASSSASGLLGG
;
A
#
# COMPACT_ATOMS: atom_id res chain seq x y z
N MET A 1 -1.10 9.39 13.73
CA MET A 1 -2.58 9.35 13.70
C MET A 1 -3.21 10.29 12.66
N ILE A 2 -2.84 11.56 12.57
CA ILE A 2 -3.45 12.52 11.62
C ILE A 2 -3.36 12.04 10.17
N LYS A 3 -2.23 11.50 9.73
CA LYS A 3 -2.04 10.99 8.35
C LYS A 3 -2.99 9.83 8.01
N VAL A 4 -3.23 8.92 8.95
CA VAL A 4 -4.17 7.80 8.77
C VAL A 4 -5.61 8.31 8.68
N LEU A 5 -6.00 9.23 9.53
CA LEU A 5 -7.34 9.85 9.48
C LEU A 5 -7.55 10.59 8.16
N LEU A 6 -6.56 11.38 7.72
CA LEU A 6 -6.66 12.15 6.48
C LEU A 6 -6.75 11.24 5.25
N SER A 7 -5.91 10.19 5.17
CA SER A 7 -5.97 9.23 4.07
C SER A 7 -7.27 8.40 4.10
N GLY A 8 -7.76 8.03 5.28
CA GLY A 8 -9.06 7.37 5.43
C GLY A 8 -10.23 8.23 4.97
N LEU A 9 -10.22 9.52 5.33
CA LEU A 9 -11.22 10.47 4.87
C LEU A 9 -11.17 10.63 3.34
N LEU A 10 -9.97 10.73 2.76
CA LEU A 10 -9.80 10.84 1.31
C LEU A 10 -10.37 9.60 0.59
N VAL A 11 -10.12 8.40 1.10
CA VAL A 11 -10.71 7.15 0.58
C VAL A 11 -12.23 7.22 0.62
N ALA A 12 -12.81 7.56 1.77
CA ALA A 12 -14.26 7.60 1.95
C ALA A 12 -14.92 8.62 1.00
N VAL A 13 -14.38 9.85 0.93
CA VAL A 13 -14.88 10.90 0.04
C VAL A 13 -14.78 10.47 -1.42
N SER A 14 -13.67 9.86 -1.84
CA SER A 14 -13.47 9.41 -3.21
C SER A 14 -14.43 8.29 -3.59
N ILE A 15 -14.70 7.34 -2.70
CA ILE A 15 -15.68 6.27 -2.92
C ILE A 15 -17.08 6.85 -3.07
N VAL A 16 -17.51 7.72 -2.13
CA VAL A 16 -18.84 8.36 -2.18
C VAL A 16 -19.00 9.16 -3.45
N THR A 17 -18.01 9.96 -3.81
CA THR A 17 -18.01 10.76 -5.05
C THR A 17 -18.11 9.87 -6.29
N SER A 18 -17.35 8.77 -6.33
CA SER A 18 -17.40 7.79 -7.41
C SER A 18 -18.81 7.20 -7.55
N VAL A 19 -19.41 6.75 -6.45
CA VAL A 19 -20.77 6.18 -6.45
C VAL A 19 -21.80 7.19 -6.94
N ILE A 20 -21.73 8.46 -6.49
CA ILE A 20 -22.63 9.52 -6.93
C ILE A 20 -22.46 9.79 -8.42
N LEU A 21 -21.24 9.94 -8.92
CA LEU A 21 -20.98 10.24 -10.32
C LEU A 21 -21.41 9.09 -11.23
N TRP A 22 -21.16 7.85 -10.85
CA TRP A 22 -21.63 6.69 -11.60
C TRP A 22 -23.14 6.51 -11.55
N SER A 23 -23.82 6.85 -10.44
CA SER A 23 -25.28 6.86 -10.38
C SER A 23 -25.88 7.93 -11.28
N ARG A 24 -25.29 9.13 -11.30
CA ARG A 24 -25.68 10.22 -12.22
C ARG A 24 -25.44 9.84 -13.68
N PHE A 25 -24.32 9.20 -14.00
CA PHE A 25 -24.05 8.71 -15.35
C PHE A 25 -25.12 7.75 -15.84
N ARG A 26 -25.59 6.84 -14.98
CA ARG A 26 -26.67 5.90 -15.31
C ARG A 26 -28.02 6.58 -15.49
N ALA A 27 -28.31 7.62 -14.70
CA ALA A 27 -29.57 8.35 -14.73
C ALA A 27 -29.64 9.46 -15.79
N ALA A 28 -28.49 9.96 -16.29
CA ALA A 28 -28.44 11.11 -17.18
C ALA A 28 -29.03 10.81 -18.55
N GLU A 29 -29.86 11.72 -19.07
CA GLU A 29 -30.17 11.77 -20.47
C GLU A 29 -28.98 12.29 -21.31
N ARG A 30 -28.90 11.92 -22.58
CA ARG A 30 -27.72 11.90 -23.48
C ARG A 30 -26.62 12.98 -23.34
N ALA A 31 -26.91 14.20 -22.92
CA ALA A 31 -25.94 15.31 -22.95
C ALA A 31 -25.04 15.44 -21.71
N GLY A 32 -25.46 14.96 -20.52
CA GLY A 32 -24.68 15.11 -19.26
C GLY A 32 -23.84 13.88 -18.84
N GLY A 33 -23.94 12.78 -19.57
CA GLY A 33 -23.37 11.51 -19.18
C GLY A 33 -21.83 11.46 -19.26
N ALA A 34 -21.23 12.07 -20.28
CA ALA A 34 -19.78 11.98 -20.49
C ALA A 34 -18.96 12.58 -19.34
N ALA A 35 -19.34 13.77 -18.86
CA ALA A 35 -18.65 14.41 -17.72
C ALA A 35 -18.76 13.56 -16.44
N SER A 36 -19.93 12.96 -16.18
CA SER A 36 -20.14 12.08 -15.03
C SER A 36 -19.34 10.77 -15.14
N ALA A 37 -19.17 10.22 -16.35
CA ALA A 37 -18.36 9.04 -16.59
C ALA A 37 -16.88 9.33 -16.35
N VAL A 38 -16.35 10.42 -16.89
CA VAL A 38 -14.95 10.84 -16.70
C VAL A 38 -14.69 11.12 -15.21
N GLY A 39 -15.56 11.91 -14.56
CA GLY A 39 -15.44 12.19 -13.13
C GLY A 39 -15.52 10.94 -12.28
N GLY A 40 -16.41 10.00 -12.59
CA GLY A 40 -16.52 8.71 -11.91
C GLY A 40 -15.27 7.86 -12.05
N THR A 41 -14.67 7.80 -13.23
CA THR A 41 -13.41 7.08 -13.48
C THR A 41 -12.25 7.69 -12.70
N ILE A 42 -12.08 9.01 -12.76
CA ILE A 42 -11.04 9.73 -12.01
C ILE A 42 -11.23 9.50 -10.51
N SER A 43 -12.44 9.63 -9.98
CA SER A 43 -12.72 9.43 -8.56
C SER A 43 -12.47 7.99 -8.12
N THR A 44 -12.73 6.99 -8.97
CA THR A 44 -12.38 5.59 -8.71
C THR A 44 -10.87 5.40 -8.63
N LEU A 45 -10.12 6.00 -9.56
CA LEU A 45 -8.65 5.95 -9.57
C LEU A 45 -8.08 6.60 -8.30
N VAL A 46 -8.59 7.76 -7.92
CA VAL A 46 -8.18 8.43 -6.66
C VAL A 46 -8.48 7.56 -5.44
N ALA A 47 -9.63 6.89 -5.40
CA ALA A 47 -9.98 5.97 -4.31
C ALA A 47 -8.99 4.79 -4.19
N VAL A 48 -8.57 4.23 -5.32
CA VAL A 48 -7.57 3.15 -5.36
C VAL A 48 -6.22 3.63 -4.83
N ILE A 49 -5.71 4.76 -5.35
CA ILE A 49 -4.42 5.33 -4.90
C ILE A 49 -4.47 5.68 -3.41
N ALA A 50 -5.55 6.33 -2.97
CA ALA A 50 -5.74 6.69 -1.57
C ALA A 50 -5.84 5.46 -0.66
N GLY A 51 -6.42 4.35 -1.14
CA GLY A 51 -6.44 3.06 -0.44
C GLY A 51 -5.04 2.51 -0.20
N GLY A 52 -4.17 2.56 -1.21
CA GLY A 52 -2.76 2.19 -1.08
C GLY A 52 -2.01 3.10 -0.08
N LEU A 53 -2.21 4.41 -0.16
CA LEU A 53 -1.62 5.37 0.79
C LEU A 53 -2.13 5.15 2.23
N LEU A 54 -3.40 4.84 2.40
CA LEU A 54 -3.96 4.49 3.71
C LEU A 54 -3.27 3.26 4.29
N ALA A 55 -3.09 2.21 3.48
CA ALA A 55 -2.38 1.00 3.88
C ALA A 55 -0.96 1.30 4.37
N ILE A 56 -0.18 2.08 3.60
CA ILE A 56 1.18 2.50 3.96
C ILE A 56 1.18 3.32 5.27
N ASN A 57 0.22 4.23 5.44
CA ASN A 57 0.11 5.04 6.65
C ASN A 57 -0.27 4.22 7.89
N ILE A 58 -1.12 3.20 7.75
CA ILE A 58 -1.44 2.25 8.83
C ILE A 58 -0.19 1.48 9.25
N GLN A 59 0.58 0.99 8.29
CA GLN A 59 1.83 0.26 8.55
C GLN A 59 2.86 1.12 9.28
N ALA A 60 3.10 2.34 8.79
CA ALA A 60 4.01 3.29 9.42
C ALA A 60 3.60 3.66 10.86
N THR A 61 2.30 3.54 11.17
CA THR A 61 1.79 3.78 12.52
C THR A 61 1.92 2.54 13.41
N ALA A 62 1.77 1.35 12.83
CA ALA A 62 1.86 0.09 13.56
C ALA A 62 3.33 -0.26 13.94
N VAL A 63 4.30 0.05 13.07
CA VAL A 63 5.72 -0.23 13.30
C VAL A 63 6.57 1.00 12.94
N PRO A 64 6.53 2.06 13.75
CA PRO A 64 7.12 3.36 13.39
C PRO A 64 8.65 3.31 13.25
N PHE A 65 9.35 2.46 14.00
CA PHE A 65 10.80 2.35 13.97
C PHE A 65 11.30 1.83 12.62
N VAL A 66 10.68 0.79 12.07
CA VAL A 66 11.08 0.19 10.78
C VAL A 66 10.71 1.09 9.61
N ALA A 67 9.65 1.89 9.73
CA ALA A 67 9.26 2.86 8.70
C ALA A 67 10.28 3.98 8.50
N LEU A 68 11.17 4.23 9.47
CA LEU A 68 12.24 5.22 9.40
C LEU A 68 13.54 4.66 8.81
N PHE A 69 13.71 3.34 8.76
CA PHE A 69 14.94 2.72 8.24
C PHE A 69 15.36 3.16 6.83
N PRO A 70 14.44 3.31 5.85
CA PRO A 70 14.81 3.79 4.52
C PRO A 70 15.31 5.24 4.49
N LEU A 71 15.09 6.00 5.58
CA LEU A 71 15.51 7.40 5.70
C LEU A 71 16.88 7.51 6.38
N VAL A 72 17.40 6.41 6.95
CA VAL A 72 18.76 6.39 7.48
C VAL A 72 19.72 6.19 6.31
N PRO A 73 20.61 7.14 6.02
CA PRO A 73 21.55 7.01 4.91
C PRO A 73 22.46 5.80 5.15
N VAL A 74 22.50 4.89 4.17
CA VAL A 74 23.32 3.67 4.22
C VAL A 74 24.83 4.01 4.18
N SER A 75 25.16 5.20 3.71
CA SER A 75 26.52 5.74 3.73
C SER A 75 26.46 7.14 4.36
N PRO A 76 26.78 7.29 5.63
CA PRO A 76 26.89 8.61 6.24
C PRO A 76 28.03 9.37 5.57
N ASP A 77 27.67 10.45 4.85
CA ASP A 77 28.65 11.33 4.22
C ASP A 77 29.38 12.24 5.24
N ASP A 78 28.79 12.41 6.43
CA ASP A 78 29.32 13.22 7.50
C ASP A 78 30.18 12.42 8.50
N ALA A 79 31.36 12.96 8.82
CA ALA A 79 32.29 12.38 9.77
C ALA A 79 31.68 12.21 11.20
N SER A 80 30.76 13.11 11.58
CA SER A 80 30.03 13.07 12.85
C SER A 80 29.08 11.88 12.96
N GLU A 81 28.41 11.51 11.86
CA GLU A 81 27.54 10.35 11.81
C GLU A 81 28.33 9.04 11.86
N ARG A 82 29.48 8.99 11.18
CA ARG A 82 30.41 7.84 11.26
C ARG A 82 30.96 7.64 12.67
N GLN A 83 31.27 8.71 13.36
CA GLN A 83 31.74 8.67 14.73
C GLN A 83 30.62 8.16 15.66
N SER A 84 29.40 8.68 15.54
CA SER A 84 28.25 8.24 16.33
C SER A 84 27.87 6.77 16.09
N LEU A 85 27.95 6.31 14.83
CA LEU A 85 27.77 4.90 14.48
C LEU A 85 28.93 4.03 15.02
N GLY A 86 30.16 4.55 15.02
CA GLY A 86 31.34 3.89 15.62
C GLY A 86 31.19 3.75 17.13
N GLU A 87 30.73 4.78 17.83
CA GLU A 87 30.47 4.76 19.26
C GLU A 87 29.31 3.82 19.63
N LEU A 88 28.24 3.78 18.83
CA LEU A 88 27.16 2.81 18.98
C LEU A 88 27.64 1.37 18.77
N ARG A 89 28.50 1.14 17.79
CA ARG A 89 29.12 -0.18 17.56
C ARG A 89 30.05 -0.59 18.71
N ALA A 90 30.90 0.33 19.18
CA ALA A 90 31.83 0.07 20.29
C ALA A 90 31.10 -0.17 21.62
N SER A 91 30.03 0.60 21.90
CA SER A 91 29.23 0.37 23.11
C SER A 91 28.46 -0.94 23.04
N ASN A 92 28.12 -1.37 21.85
CA ASN A 92 27.43 -2.60 21.56
C ASN A 92 28.39 -3.82 21.73
N ASP A 93 29.65 -3.72 21.30
CA ASP A 93 30.68 -4.77 21.49
C ASP A 93 31.05 -5.00 22.96
N GLN A 94 30.91 -3.97 23.81
CA GLN A 94 31.13 -4.08 25.26
C GLN A 94 29.96 -4.71 26.01
N ALA A 95 28.76 -4.76 25.42
CA ALA A 95 27.56 -5.26 26.10
C ALA A 95 27.40 -6.79 26.09
N GLY A 96 28.34 -7.55 25.54
CA GLY A 96 28.42 -9.02 25.60
C GLY A 96 27.11 -9.75 25.24
N SER A 97 26.34 -10.19 26.21
CA SER A 97 25.09 -10.97 25.99
C SER A 97 23.89 -10.18 25.50
N GLY A 98 23.94 -8.84 25.44
CA GLY A 98 22.87 -7.98 24.97
C GLY A 98 22.72 -7.96 23.45
N HIS A 99 23.76 -8.32 22.72
CA HIS A 99 23.82 -8.30 21.25
C HIS A 99 22.77 -9.17 20.57
N GLU A 100 22.66 -10.41 21.04
CA GLU A 100 21.70 -11.37 20.48
C GLU A 100 20.27 -10.90 20.71
N THR A 101 19.98 -10.29 21.86
CA THR A 101 18.65 -9.79 22.22
C THR A 101 18.24 -8.60 21.36
N VAL A 102 19.14 -7.63 21.13
CA VAL A 102 18.85 -6.45 20.27
C VAL A 102 18.68 -6.87 18.81
N ARG A 103 19.56 -7.75 18.32
CA ARG A 103 19.45 -8.29 16.95
C ARG A 103 18.13 -9.02 16.74
N GLN A 104 17.74 -9.88 17.66
CA GLN A 104 16.46 -10.61 17.59
C GLN A 104 15.26 -9.66 17.65
N LEU A 105 15.34 -8.61 18.45
CA LEU A 105 14.27 -7.61 18.57
C LEU A 105 14.09 -6.82 17.26
N VAL A 106 15.19 -6.40 16.62
CA VAL A 106 15.17 -5.72 15.32
C VAL A 106 14.62 -6.65 14.23
N LEU A 107 15.14 -7.89 14.17
CA LEU A 107 14.66 -8.90 13.20
C LEU A 107 13.17 -9.18 13.37
N ASN A 108 12.69 -9.31 14.60
CA ASN A 108 11.27 -9.53 14.87
C ASN A 108 10.41 -8.35 14.45
N GLN A 109 10.86 -7.11 14.66
CA GLN A 109 10.16 -5.91 14.21
C GLN A 109 10.13 -5.80 12.68
N VAL A 110 11.24 -6.09 11.99
CA VAL A 110 11.30 -6.11 10.53
C VAL A 110 10.34 -7.16 9.98
N TRP A 111 10.35 -8.37 10.56
CA TRP A 111 9.45 -9.44 10.17
C TRP A 111 7.98 -9.08 10.38
N GLN A 112 7.64 -8.50 11.53
CA GLN A 112 6.27 -8.04 11.81
C GLN A 112 5.82 -6.97 10.80
N TYR A 113 6.68 -6.00 10.49
CA TYR A 113 6.38 -4.97 9.50
C TYR A 113 6.09 -5.56 8.12
N THR A 114 6.98 -6.43 7.63
CA THR A 114 6.83 -7.06 6.31
C THR A 114 5.64 -8.00 6.26
N ALA A 115 5.34 -8.74 7.33
CA ALA A 115 4.17 -9.61 7.42
C ALA A 115 2.86 -8.80 7.41
N VAL A 116 2.79 -7.70 8.16
CA VAL A 116 1.61 -6.81 8.15
C VAL A 116 1.44 -6.17 6.78
N ASN A 117 2.54 -5.71 6.16
CA ASN A 117 2.50 -5.15 4.80
C ASN A 117 1.96 -6.18 3.81
N ALA A 118 2.52 -7.38 3.80
CA ALA A 118 2.09 -8.45 2.92
C ALA A 118 0.60 -8.78 3.11
N ALA A 119 0.13 -8.89 4.35
CA ALA A 119 -1.26 -9.20 4.67
C ALA A 119 -2.22 -8.10 4.20
N VAL A 120 -1.91 -6.83 4.46
CA VAL A 120 -2.74 -5.69 4.05
C VAL A 120 -2.79 -5.58 2.53
N MET A 121 -1.65 -5.69 1.85
CA MET A 121 -1.59 -5.63 0.39
C MET A 121 -2.29 -6.82 -0.26
N ALA A 122 -2.19 -8.04 0.32
CA ALA A 122 -2.93 -9.20 -0.13
C ALA A 122 -4.45 -9.00 0.00
N ALA A 123 -4.91 -8.45 1.13
CA ALA A 123 -6.34 -8.16 1.34
C ALA A 123 -6.87 -7.14 0.32
N LEU A 124 -6.10 -6.07 0.04
CA LEU A 124 -6.45 -5.09 -0.99
C LEU A 124 -6.46 -5.73 -2.38
N ALA A 125 -5.48 -6.58 -2.71
CA ALA A 125 -5.42 -7.29 -3.98
C ALA A 125 -6.64 -8.19 -4.18
N VAL A 126 -7.00 -9.01 -3.19
CA VAL A 126 -8.17 -9.89 -3.23
C VAL A 126 -9.46 -9.10 -3.37
N THR A 127 -9.60 -8.01 -2.62
CA THR A 127 -10.79 -7.14 -2.69
C THR A 127 -10.92 -6.49 -4.08
N ALA A 128 -9.84 -5.94 -4.62
CA ALA A 128 -9.83 -5.33 -5.94
C ALA A 128 -10.12 -6.36 -7.05
N ALA A 129 -9.53 -7.56 -6.95
CA ALA A 129 -9.78 -8.65 -7.89
C ALA A 129 -11.24 -9.12 -7.85
N ALA A 130 -11.80 -9.31 -6.66
CA ALA A 130 -13.20 -9.70 -6.50
C ALA A 130 -14.17 -8.67 -7.11
N LEU A 131 -13.90 -7.38 -6.88
CA LEU A 131 -14.68 -6.29 -7.48
C LEU A 131 -14.52 -6.24 -9.01
N ALA A 132 -13.30 -6.42 -9.53
CA ALA A 132 -13.05 -6.48 -10.96
C ALA A 132 -13.83 -7.63 -11.63
N ILE A 133 -13.79 -8.82 -11.03
CA ILE A 133 -14.53 -10.00 -11.51
C ILE A 133 -16.04 -9.76 -11.46
N ALA A 134 -16.56 -9.21 -10.35
CA ALA A 134 -17.97 -8.91 -10.20
C ALA A 134 -18.46 -7.91 -11.27
N LEU A 135 -17.66 -6.87 -11.55
CA LEU A 135 -17.97 -5.89 -12.59
C LEU A 135 -17.88 -6.51 -13.99
N PHE A 136 -16.90 -7.40 -14.22
CA PHE A 136 -16.79 -8.10 -15.50
C PHE A 136 -17.98 -9.03 -15.75
N ILE A 137 -18.41 -9.79 -14.73
CA ILE A 137 -19.63 -10.61 -14.82
C ILE A 137 -20.86 -9.75 -15.11
N ARG A 138 -20.94 -8.58 -14.45
CA ARG A 138 -22.04 -7.63 -14.70
C ARG A 138 -21.98 -7.05 -16.10
N PHE A 139 -20.80 -6.75 -16.63
CA PHE A 139 -20.58 -6.35 -18.01
C PHE A 139 -21.13 -7.37 -19.02
N VAL A 140 -20.81 -8.65 -18.81
CA VAL A 140 -21.27 -9.75 -19.68
C VAL A 140 -22.79 -9.90 -19.63
N ARG A 141 -23.40 -9.70 -18.44
CA ARG A 141 -24.85 -9.84 -18.25
C ARG A 141 -25.67 -8.62 -18.66
N ALA A 142 -25.05 -7.46 -18.81
CA ALA A 142 -25.73 -6.20 -19.17
C ALA A 142 -26.03 -6.11 -20.67
N VAL A 143 -26.82 -7.05 -21.17
CA VAL A 143 -27.29 -7.05 -22.56
C VAL A 143 -28.40 -6.00 -22.71
N GLY A 144 -28.17 -4.98 -23.58
CA GLY A 144 -29.14 -3.91 -23.82
C GLY A 144 -28.99 -2.66 -22.94
N ASP A 145 -28.09 -2.65 -21.95
CA ASP A 145 -27.76 -1.47 -21.14
C ASP A 145 -26.32 -1.00 -21.43
N ASP A 146 -26.18 -0.20 -22.48
CA ASP A 146 -24.87 0.30 -22.94
C ASP A 146 -24.14 1.13 -21.88
N ARG A 147 -24.87 1.83 -21.00
CA ARG A 147 -24.25 2.65 -19.94
C ARG A 147 -23.64 1.82 -18.84
N THR A 148 -24.36 0.80 -18.39
CA THR A 148 -23.79 -0.16 -17.43
C THR A 148 -22.58 -0.87 -18.02
N ARG A 149 -22.60 -1.21 -19.31
CA ARG A 149 -21.44 -1.80 -20.00
C ARG A 149 -20.24 -0.86 -20.03
N VAL A 150 -20.43 0.41 -20.40
CA VAL A 150 -19.37 1.43 -20.42
C VAL A 150 -18.77 1.62 -19.02
N MET A 151 -19.61 1.71 -17.98
CA MET A 151 -19.15 1.80 -16.59
C MET A 151 -18.29 0.61 -16.20
N CYS A 152 -18.78 -0.61 -16.45
CA CYS A 152 -18.05 -1.82 -16.12
C CYS A 152 -16.72 -1.95 -16.88
N LEU A 153 -16.73 -1.56 -18.17
CA LEU A 153 -15.54 -1.56 -19.01
C LEU A 153 -14.49 -0.53 -18.55
N ALA A 154 -14.92 0.61 -18.03
CA ALA A 154 -14.00 1.62 -17.50
C ALA A 154 -13.38 1.25 -16.15
N ILE A 155 -14.16 0.65 -15.23
CA ILE A 155 -13.72 0.39 -13.86
C ILE A 155 -13.02 -0.96 -13.72
N SER A 156 -13.51 -2.00 -14.40
CA SER A 156 -12.98 -3.37 -14.23
C SER A 156 -11.48 -3.49 -14.52
N PRO A 157 -10.92 -2.94 -15.63
CA PRO A 157 -9.49 -3.01 -15.88
C PRO A 157 -8.66 -2.20 -14.86
N LEU A 158 -9.16 -1.05 -14.38
CA LEU A 158 -8.50 -0.27 -13.33
C LEU A 158 -8.33 -1.09 -12.05
N LEU A 159 -9.40 -1.75 -11.61
CA LEU A 159 -9.35 -2.62 -10.43
C LEU A 159 -8.49 -3.86 -10.67
N GLY A 160 -8.51 -4.43 -11.87
CA GLY A 160 -7.65 -5.57 -12.24
C GLY A 160 -6.15 -5.22 -12.18
N ILE A 161 -5.77 -4.10 -12.76
CA ILE A 161 -4.38 -3.58 -12.71
C ILE A 161 -3.98 -3.30 -11.25
N SER A 162 -4.88 -2.68 -10.48
CA SER A 162 -4.62 -2.39 -9.06
C SER A 162 -4.45 -3.66 -8.23
N ALA A 163 -5.24 -4.69 -8.51
CA ALA A 163 -5.11 -5.99 -7.86
C ALA A 163 -3.75 -6.63 -8.14
N LEU A 164 -3.28 -6.58 -9.39
CA LEU A 164 -1.96 -7.07 -9.77
C LEU A 164 -0.83 -6.27 -9.09
N ALA A 165 -0.94 -4.95 -9.03
CA ALA A 165 0.03 -4.09 -8.36
C ALA A 165 0.11 -4.40 -6.85
N TYR A 166 -1.02 -4.50 -6.16
CA TYR A 166 -1.06 -4.86 -4.74
C TYR A 166 -0.54 -6.27 -4.48
N PHE A 167 -0.84 -7.22 -5.36
CA PHE A 167 -0.31 -8.57 -5.28
C PHE A 167 1.21 -8.60 -5.44
N ALA A 168 1.76 -7.86 -6.41
CA ALA A 168 3.21 -7.74 -6.61
C ALA A 168 3.90 -7.14 -5.36
N ILE A 169 3.34 -6.09 -4.77
CA ILE A 169 3.86 -5.48 -3.53
C ILE A 169 3.80 -6.49 -2.37
N SER A 170 2.70 -7.23 -2.24
CA SER A 170 2.56 -8.29 -1.22
C SER A 170 3.63 -9.37 -1.39
N ALA A 171 3.83 -9.87 -2.61
CA ALA A 171 4.84 -10.89 -2.93
C ALA A 171 6.26 -10.40 -2.63
N LEU A 172 6.60 -9.17 -3.03
CA LEU A 172 7.89 -8.55 -2.71
C LEU A 172 8.11 -8.42 -1.19
N SER A 173 7.07 -8.07 -0.45
CA SER A 173 7.14 -7.99 1.02
C SER A 173 7.41 -9.34 1.67
N VAL A 174 6.81 -10.43 1.16
CA VAL A 174 7.08 -11.79 1.64
C VAL A 174 8.52 -12.19 1.32
N LEU A 175 8.99 -11.93 0.10
CA LEU A 175 10.39 -12.22 -0.28
C LEU A 175 11.38 -11.45 0.60
N SER A 176 11.13 -10.17 0.86
CA SER A 176 11.96 -9.35 1.75
C SER A 176 11.96 -9.88 3.20
N ALA A 177 10.83 -10.43 3.67
CA ALA A 177 10.76 -11.06 4.99
C ALA A 177 11.61 -12.33 5.07
N MET A 178 11.63 -13.12 4.01
CA MET A 178 12.44 -14.36 3.92
C MET A 178 13.94 -14.05 3.86
N ASP A 179 14.32 -12.90 3.29
CA ASP A 179 15.70 -12.46 3.15
C ASP A 179 16.17 -11.50 4.29
N ALA A 180 15.31 -11.27 5.27
CA ALA A 180 15.60 -10.37 6.39
C ALA A 180 16.84 -10.79 7.21
N SER A 181 17.19 -12.09 7.22
CA SER A 181 18.39 -12.59 7.88
C SER A 181 19.67 -12.12 7.16
N SER A 182 19.69 -12.05 5.83
CA SER A 182 20.81 -11.56 5.04
C SER A 182 20.93 -10.04 5.12
N SER A 183 19.79 -9.33 5.11
CA SER A 183 19.75 -7.87 5.22
C SER A 183 20.22 -7.38 6.59
N ALA A 184 19.86 -8.08 7.68
CA ALA A 184 20.31 -7.74 9.02
C ALA A 184 21.81 -8.03 9.23
N SER A 185 22.37 -9.08 8.60
CA SER A 185 23.80 -9.34 8.64
C SER A 185 24.61 -8.27 7.90
N GLY A 186 24.07 -7.71 6.81
CA GLY A 186 24.68 -6.60 6.07
C GLY A 186 24.68 -5.28 6.84
N LEU A 187 23.67 -5.04 7.69
CA LEU A 187 23.56 -3.82 8.53
C LEU A 187 24.43 -3.89 9.81
N LEU A 188 24.64 -5.10 10.36
CA LEU A 188 25.28 -5.29 11.66
C LEU A 188 26.67 -5.94 11.58
N GLY A 189 27.10 -6.46 10.44
CA GLY A 189 28.28 -7.31 10.30
C GLY A 189 29.16 -7.05 9.08
N GLY A 190 29.10 -5.86 8.49
CA GLY A 190 30.02 -5.42 7.46
C GLY A 190 31.27 -4.82 8.07
#